data_989c05958012533d5518393c1d63472c
#
_entry.id   989c05958012533d5518393c1d63472c
#
_cell.length_a   1.000
_cell.length_b   1.000
_cell.length_c   1.000
_cell.angle_alpha   90.00
_cell.angle_beta   90.00
_cell.angle_gamma   90.00
#
_symmetry.space_group_name_H-M   'P 1'
#
loop_
_entity.id
_entity.type
_entity.pdbx_description
1 polymer ?
#
loop_
_entity_poly.entity_id
_entity_poly.type
_entity_poly.pdbx_seq_one_letter_code
_entity_poly.pdbx_strand_id
1 'polypeptide(L)' 'MTIITEKDIPEYKKFVRYKDGNKLYSMSLSQFEKIAKEAKAVYKVNKMVLVNIEILDKYLELYRLVENW' A
#
# COMPACT_ATOMS: atom_id res chain seq x y z
N MET A 1 11.70 15.36 21.11
CA MET A 1 10.98 14.41 20.30
C MET A 1 10.77 14.90 18.90
N THR A 2 10.94 14.04 17.98
CA THR A 2 10.78 14.43 16.61
C THR A 2 9.32 14.44 16.26
N ILE A 3 8.93 15.54 15.72
CA ILE A 3 7.57 15.67 15.27
C ILE A 3 7.57 15.43 13.78
N ILE A 4 6.74 14.52 13.36
CA ILE A 4 6.60 14.26 11.96
C ILE A 4 5.90 15.45 11.34
N THR A 5 6.58 16.12 10.47
CA THR A 5 5.99 17.26 9.81
C THR A 5 5.18 16.79 8.64
N GLU A 6 4.36 17.68 8.15
CA GLU A 6 3.50 17.31 7.05
C GLU A 6 4.28 16.97 5.79
N LYS A 7 5.42 17.58 5.62
CA LYS A 7 6.19 17.26 4.45
C LYS A 7 6.82 15.89 4.53
N ASP A 8 6.95 15.35 5.75
CA ASP A 8 7.46 14.01 5.90
C ASP A 8 6.39 12.98 5.66
N ILE A 9 5.17 13.32 5.96
CA ILE A 9 4.09 12.37 5.90
C ILE A 9 3.89 11.78 4.51
N PRO A 10 3.89 12.57 3.44
CA PRO A 10 3.67 12.00 2.12
C PRO A 10 4.69 10.96 1.73
N GLU A 11 5.92 11.14 2.15
CA GLU A 11 6.97 10.20 1.79
C GLU A 11 6.87 8.93 2.60
N TYR A 12 6.37 9.05 3.81
CA TYR A 12 6.33 7.91 4.71
C TYR A 12 4.92 7.47 4.99
N LYS A 13 4.04 7.86 4.12
CA LYS A 13 2.66 7.51 4.33
C LYS A 13 2.52 6.01 4.30
N LYS A 14 2.17 5.47 5.44
CA LYS A 14 2.06 4.05 5.58
C LYS A 14 0.72 3.53 5.07
N PHE A 15 -0.29 4.37 5.12
CA PHE A 15 -1.63 4.00 4.70
C PHE A 15 -2.10 4.86 3.55
N VAL A 16 -2.75 4.22 2.61
CA VAL A 16 -3.34 4.93 1.49
C VAL A 16 -4.75 4.42 1.26
N ARG A 17 -5.54 5.22 0.58
CA ARG A 17 -6.85 4.78 0.13
C ARG A 17 -6.67 4.00 -1.15
N TYR A 18 -7.71 3.23 -1.50
CA TYR A 18 -7.64 2.47 -2.75
C TYR A 18 -7.34 3.36 -3.94
N LYS A 19 -8.00 4.51 -4.01
CA LYS A 19 -7.84 5.38 -5.16
C LYS A 19 -6.42 5.94 -5.29
N ASP A 20 -5.78 6.14 -4.17
CA ASP A 20 -4.42 6.65 -4.21
C ASP A 20 -3.43 5.54 -4.41
N GLY A 21 -3.70 4.41 -3.77
CA GLY A 21 -2.79 3.30 -3.86
C GLY A 21 -2.68 2.71 -5.24
N ASN A 22 -3.79 2.63 -5.95
CA ASN A 22 -3.72 2.04 -7.28
C ASN A 22 -2.85 2.88 -8.21
N LYS A 23 -2.86 4.18 -8.03
CA LYS A 23 -2.02 5.05 -8.83
C LYS A 23 -0.55 4.89 -8.44
N LEU A 24 -0.32 4.72 -7.17
CA LEU A 24 1.04 4.56 -6.67
C LEU A 24 1.69 3.32 -7.24
N TYR A 25 0.91 2.28 -7.46
CA TYR A 25 1.43 1.02 -7.96
C TYR A 25 1.13 0.78 -9.43
N SER A 26 0.58 1.78 -10.09
CA SER A 26 0.29 1.69 -11.52
C SER A 26 -0.63 0.51 -11.83
N MET A 27 -1.63 0.32 -11.01
CA MET A 27 -2.59 -0.74 -11.19
C MET A 27 -3.98 -0.17 -11.38
N SER A 28 -4.87 -0.97 -11.92
CA SER A 28 -6.26 -0.58 -11.93
C SER A 28 -6.79 -0.63 -10.50
N LEU A 29 -7.89 0.06 -10.28
CA LEU A 29 -8.46 0.11 -8.94
C LEU A 29 -8.85 -1.28 -8.46
N SER A 30 -9.52 -2.04 -9.30
CA SER A 30 -9.98 -3.36 -8.88
C SER A 30 -8.81 -4.30 -8.65
N GLN A 31 -7.75 -4.18 -9.43
CA GLN A 31 -6.59 -5.01 -9.23
C GLN A 31 -5.89 -4.67 -7.93
N PHE A 32 -5.80 -3.39 -7.63
CA PHE A 32 -5.18 -2.98 -6.38
C PHE A 32 -5.98 -3.47 -5.18
N GLU A 33 -7.30 -3.38 -5.27
CA GLU A 33 -8.14 -3.88 -4.19
C GLU A 33 -7.92 -5.37 -3.97
N LYS A 34 -7.86 -6.11 -5.05
CA LYS A 34 -7.71 -7.55 -4.94
C LYS A 34 -6.40 -7.91 -4.29
N ILE A 35 -5.33 -7.28 -4.72
CA ILE A 35 -4.01 -7.59 -4.21
C ILE A 35 -3.89 -7.15 -2.75
N ALA A 36 -4.45 -5.99 -2.42
CA ALA A 36 -4.38 -5.51 -1.05
C ALA A 36 -5.10 -6.47 -0.10
N LYS A 37 -6.21 -7.02 -0.54
CA LYS A 37 -6.94 -7.96 0.28
C LYS A 37 -6.19 -9.27 0.41
N GLU A 38 -5.59 -9.74 -0.65
CA GLU A 38 -4.80 -10.96 -0.60
C GLU A 38 -3.60 -10.80 0.33
N ALA A 39 -3.03 -9.62 0.34
CA ALA A 39 -1.89 -9.35 1.20
C ALA A 39 -2.32 -9.14 2.65
N LYS A 40 -3.61 -9.08 2.89
CA LYS A 40 -4.16 -8.80 4.22
C LYS A 40 -3.65 -7.47 4.73
N ALA A 41 -3.58 -6.52 3.83
CA ALA A 41 -3.07 -5.18 4.14
C ALA A 41 -4.19 -4.17 4.28
N VAL A 42 -5.43 -4.60 4.30
CA VAL A 42 -6.57 -3.71 4.32
C VAL A 42 -7.06 -3.51 5.74
N TYR A 43 -7.27 -2.27 6.11
CA TYR A 43 -7.80 -1.90 7.40
C TYR A 43 -9.09 -1.15 7.19
N LYS A 44 -10.09 -1.52 7.92
CA LYS A 44 -11.35 -0.81 7.86
C LYS A 44 -11.59 -0.12 9.18
N VAL A 45 -11.64 1.20 9.13
CA VAL A 45 -11.87 2.00 10.32
C VAL A 45 -13.16 2.79 10.08
N ASN A 46 -14.20 2.39 10.75
CA ASN A 46 -15.53 2.96 10.51
C ASN A 46 -15.87 2.72 9.04
N LYS A 47 -16.05 3.78 8.29
CA LYS A 47 -16.37 3.66 6.88
C LYS A 47 -15.17 3.87 5.99
N MET A 48 -14.03 4.05 6.59
CA MET A 48 -12.82 4.33 5.84
C MET A 48 -12.02 3.08 5.64
N VAL A 49 -11.55 2.88 4.44
CA VAL A 49 -10.73 1.73 4.11
C VAL A 49 -9.32 2.22 3.80
N LEU A 50 -8.36 1.64 4.49
CA LEU A 50 -6.96 2.00 4.33
C LEU A 50 -6.16 0.78 3.98
N VAL A 51 -5.11 0.99 3.22
CA VAL A 51 -4.19 -0.08 2.83
C VAL A 51 -2.83 0.24 3.40
N ASN A 52 -2.27 -0.71 4.11
CA ASN A 52 -0.93 -0.57 4.68
C ASN A 52 0.07 -0.94 3.61
N ILE A 53 0.79 0.05 3.10
CA ILE A 53 1.68 -0.20 1.99
C ILE A 53 2.93 -0.96 2.39
N GLU A 54 3.30 -0.93 3.66
CA GLU A 54 4.43 -1.74 4.11
C GLU A 54 4.12 -3.22 4.00
N ILE A 55 2.92 -3.59 4.43
CA ILE A 55 2.50 -4.97 4.33
C ILE A 55 2.36 -5.37 2.88
N LEU A 56 1.79 -4.47 2.09
CA LEU A 56 1.60 -4.74 0.68
C LEU A 56 2.93 -4.93 -0.03
N ASP A 57 3.90 -4.10 0.29
CA ASP A 57 5.21 -4.22 -0.35
C ASP A 57 5.85 -5.56 -0.02
N LYS A 58 5.73 -6.00 1.22
CA LYS A 58 6.29 -7.29 1.60
C LYS A 58 5.59 -8.43 0.87
N TYR A 59 4.29 -8.29 0.71
CA TYR A 59 3.56 -9.30 -0.02
C TYR A 59 4.02 -9.38 -1.47
N LEU A 60 4.22 -8.22 -2.08
CA LEU A 60 4.63 -8.18 -3.46
C LEU A 60 6.03 -8.76 -3.66
N GLU A 61 6.86 -8.69 -2.63
CA GLU A 61 8.17 -9.29 -2.74
C GLU A 61 8.12 -10.79 -2.94
N LEU A 62 7.04 -11.41 -2.53
CA LEU A 62 6.88 -12.85 -2.75
C LEU A 62 6.76 -13.17 -4.24
N TYR A 63 6.41 -12.20 -5.03
CA TYR A 63 6.23 -12.41 -6.46
C TYR A 63 7.36 -11.84 -7.27
N ARG A 64 8.40 -11.39 -6.61
CA ARG A 64 9.54 -10.85 -7.34
C ARG A 64 10.18 -11.96 -8.15
N LEU A 65 10.44 -11.65 -9.41
CA LEU A 65 11.15 -12.59 -10.23
C LEU A 65 12.63 -12.56 -9.85
N VAL A 66 13.15 -13.70 -9.47
CA VAL A 66 14.54 -13.82 -9.11
C VAL A 66 15.14 -14.76 -10.10
N GLU A 67 15.67 -14.20 -11.16
CA GLU A 67 16.27 -14.99 -12.20
C GLU A 67 17.68 -14.53 -12.43
N ASN A 68 18.41 -15.37 -13.09
CA ASN A 68 19.77 -15.03 -13.41
C ASN A 68 19.81 -14.28 -14.70
N TRP A 69 19.35 -13.09 -14.65
CA TRP A 69 19.44 -12.29 -15.85
C TRP A 69 20.43 -11.18 -15.72
#